data_f8139e76bc1a3484ac9c1218b5841bdc
#
_entry.id   f8139e76bc1a3484ac9c1218b5841bdc
#
_cell.length_a   1.000
_cell.length_b   1.000
_cell.length_c   1.000
_cell.angle_alpha   90.00
_cell.angle_beta   90.00
_cell.angle_gamma   90.00
#
_symmetry.space_group_name_H-M   'P 1'
#
loop_
_entity.id
_entity.type
_entity.pdbx_description
1 polymer ?
#
loop_
_entity_poly.entity_id
_entity_poly.type
_entity_poly.pdbx_seq_one_letter_code
_entity_poly.pdbx_strand_id
1 'polypeptide(L)'
;MTIYMGSARLGANGKATGDAVGDQKQTSTPDYKGEVSMQTLSSFIGSKKWYVIRAKQCAHGMALGNAMKIACNNKHLGYDQSNRLGVISYGINTTTNTECDCSSLVRACIKYATGKDVGNFTTDNAVTTIGKSGLFDKAIVYKANMKIYTGDIIVTQSKGHIGICTDGYSRQTTSLVKNGVNYGHVLDPIYYADCNPDLKNAFGYDEAKLLNHFLQFGCNESSRWGKTISDFNVQVYASHSPDLVQVFGALKSDGSNGFVYYKHYCEFGHNENRRTV
;
A
#
# COMPACT_ATOMS: atom_id res chain seq x y z
N MET A 1 -3.27 7.16 18.65
CA MET A 1 -3.66 6.60 17.34
C MET A 1 -3.88 5.11 17.53
N THR A 2 -5.04 4.61 17.12
CA THR A 2 -5.34 3.17 17.15
C THR A 2 -4.75 2.52 15.90
N ILE A 3 -4.01 1.42 16.07
CA ILE A 3 -3.39 0.66 14.97
C ILE A 3 -4.26 -0.56 14.68
N TYR A 4 -4.56 -0.81 13.41
CA TYR A 4 -5.36 -1.94 12.97
C TYR A 4 -4.56 -2.94 12.13
N MET A 5 -4.90 -4.21 12.30
CA MET A 5 -4.30 -5.35 11.60
C MET A 5 -5.39 -6.09 10.83
N GLY A 6 -5.15 -6.40 9.56
CA GLY A 6 -6.00 -7.28 8.76
C GLY A 6 -5.42 -8.68 8.66
N SER A 7 -6.28 -9.70 8.67
CA SER A 7 -5.89 -11.11 8.49
C SER A 7 -7.09 -12.01 8.20
N ALA A 8 -6.82 -13.21 7.68
CA ALA A 8 -7.78 -14.32 7.64
C ALA A 8 -7.59 -15.20 8.88
N ARG A 9 -8.66 -15.62 9.53
CA ARG A 9 -8.58 -16.24 10.88
C ARG A 9 -9.20 -17.61 11.00
N LEU A 10 -10.50 -17.73 10.89
CA LEU A 10 -11.28 -18.97 11.01
C LEU A 10 -12.51 -18.90 10.11
N GLY A 11 -12.96 -20.02 9.60
CA GLY A 11 -14.20 -20.13 8.85
C GLY A 11 -15.44 -19.73 9.65
N ALA A 12 -16.57 -19.54 8.98
CA ALA A 12 -17.85 -19.21 9.60
C ALA A 12 -18.32 -20.30 10.57
N ASN A 13 -17.89 -21.56 10.34
CA ASN A 13 -18.09 -22.70 11.24
C ASN A 13 -17.24 -22.67 12.53
N GLY A 14 -16.37 -21.66 12.69
CA GLY A 14 -15.45 -21.53 13.83
C GLY A 14 -14.25 -22.46 13.79
N LYS A 15 -14.00 -23.18 12.67
CA LYS A 15 -12.91 -24.12 12.48
C LYS A 15 -11.91 -23.61 11.43
N ALA A 16 -10.77 -24.29 11.34
CA ALA A 16 -9.75 -23.97 10.35
C ALA A 16 -10.00 -24.62 8.98
N THR A 17 -10.90 -25.59 8.91
CA THR A 17 -11.21 -26.35 7.69
C THR A 17 -12.67 -26.78 7.65
N GLY A 18 -13.15 -27.15 6.47
CA GLY A 18 -14.48 -27.71 6.26
C GLY A 18 -15.58 -26.65 6.24
N ASP A 19 -15.23 -25.42 5.94
CA ASP A 19 -16.21 -24.37 5.68
C ASP A 19 -16.66 -24.39 4.21
N ALA A 20 -17.88 -23.93 3.95
CA ALA A 20 -18.44 -23.91 2.61
C ALA A 20 -18.06 -22.62 1.89
N VAL A 21 -17.55 -22.74 0.67
CA VAL A 21 -17.26 -21.59 -0.19
C VAL A 21 -18.55 -20.80 -0.46
N GLY A 22 -18.55 -19.51 -0.07
CA GLY A 22 -19.70 -18.62 -0.28
C GLY A 22 -20.50 -18.29 0.97
N ASP A 23 -20.12 -18.82 2.14
CA ASP A 23 -20.74 -18.51 3.43
C ASP A 23 -19.98 -17.45 4.23
N GLN A 24 -19.09 -16.69 3.56
CA GLN A 24 -18.27 -15.63 4.15
C GLN A 24 -19.11 -14.58 4.85
N LYS A 25 -18.84 -14.39 6.13
CA LYS A 25 -19.45 -13.34 6.95
C LYS A 25 -18.47 -12.20 7.11
N GLN A 26 -18.68 -11.14 6.35
CA GLN A 26 -17.83 -9.95 6.36
C GLN A 26 -18.59 -8.72 6.87
N THR A 27 -17.91 -7.81 7.57
CA THR A 27 -18.37 -6.46 7.80
C THR A 27 -17.25 -5.44 7.66
N SER A 28 -17.64 -4.19 7.49
CA SER A 28 -16.72 -3.06 7.31
C SER A 28 -16.15 -2.48 8.60
N THR A 29 -16.56 -2.97 9.77
CA THR A 29 -16.12 -2.39 11.06
C THR A 29 -14.83 -3.05 11.56
N PRO A 30 -13.82 -2.26 12.01
CA PRO A 30 -12.67 -2.78 12.72
C PRO A 30 -13.08 -3.55 13.99
N ASP A 31 -12.21 -4.45 14.46
CA ASP A 31 -12.47 -5.37 15.58
C ASP A 31 -13.54 -6.44 15.31
N TYR A 32 -13.77 -6.72 14.10
CA TYR A 32 -14.83 -7.57 13.66
C TYR A 32 -14.44 -9.07 13.66
N LYS A 33 -15.45 -9.93 13.81
CA LYS A 33 -15.30 -11.38 13.92
C LYS A 33 -15.49 -12.14 12.59
N GLY A 34 -15.33 -11.44 11.45
CA GLY A 34 -15.40 -12.07 10.14
C GLY A 34 -14.20 -12.97 9.85
N GLU A 35 -14.34 -13.82 8.86
CA GLU A 35 -13.31 -14.77 8.44
C GLU A 35 -12.05 -14.06 7.96
N VAL A 36 -12.23 -13.03 7.12
CA VAL A 36 -11.18 -12.10 6.68
C VAL A 36 -11.57 -10.71 7.18
N SER A 37 -10.85 -10.19 8.18
CA SER A 37 -11.31 -8.99 8.89
C SER A 37 -10.18 -8.23 9.56
N MET A 38 -10.47 -6.98 9.97
CA MET A 38 -9.56 -6.12 10.72
C MET A 38 -9.83 -6.22 12.22
N GLN A 39 -8.78 -6.06 13.02
CA GLN A 39 -8.83 -5.95 14.48
C GLN A 39 -7.75 -5.00 14.97
N THR A 40 -7.84 -4.53 16.22
CA THR A 40 -6.77 -3.71 16.79
C THR A 40 -5.47 -4.51 16.91
N LEU A 41 -4.34 -3.80 16.88
CA LEU A 41 -3.02 -4.43 17.07
C LEU A 41 -2.94 -5.18 18.40
N SER A 42 -3.50 -4.63 19.47
CA SER A 42 -3.53 -5.27 20.79
C SER A 42 -4.27 -6.61 20.78
N SER A 43 -5.43 -6.66 20.13
CA SER A 43 -6.21 -7.89 19.96
C SER A 43 -5.47 -8.91 19.06
N PHE A 44 -4.77 -8.43 18.03
CA PHE A 44 -4.03 -9.27 17.10
C PHE A 44 -2.82 -9.95 17.77
N ILE A 45 -2.02 -9.20 18.52
CA ILE A 45 -0.76 -9.68 19.10
C ILE A 45 -1.00 -10.67 20.25
N GLY A 46 -1.93 -10.41 21.16
CA GLY A 46 -2.13 -11.21 22.36
C GLY A 46 -0.83 -11.43 23.14
N SER A 47 -0.61 -12.66 23.64
CA SER A 47 0.57 -13.04 24.42
C SER A 47 1.70 -13.69 23.61
N LYS A 48 1.56 -13.81 22.29
CA LYS A 48 2.56 -14.47 21.42
C LYS A 48 3.77 -13.59 21.16
N LYS A 49 4.87 -14.21 20.73
CA LYS A 49 6.07 -13.52 20.24
C LYS A 49 5.97 -13.37 18.72
N TRP A 50 6.39 -12.20 18.21
CA TRP A 50 6.20 -11.81 16.82
C TRP A 50 7.46 -11.26 16.17
N TYR A 51 7.53 -11.40 14.85
CA TYR A 51 8.42 -10.65 13.96
C TYR A 51 7.62 -9.60 13.21
N VAL A 52 8.31 -8.49 12.88
CA VAL A 52 7.83 -7.46 11.95
C VAL A 52 8.68 -7.55 10.69
N ILE A 53 8.04 -7.64 9.54
CA ILE A 53 8.64 -7.62 8.22
C ILE A 53 8.15 -6.36 7.52
N ARG A 54 9.07 -5.49 7.11
CA ARG A 54 8.75 -4.16 6.57
C ARG A 54 9.17 -4.05 5.12
N ALA A 55 8.30 -3.50 4.26
CA ALA A 55 8.66 -3.21 2.88
C ALA A 55 9.79 -2.17 2.84
N LYS A 56 10.78 -2.36 1.97
CA LYS A 56 11.88 -1.40 1.78
C LYS A 56 11.35 -0.06 1.27
N GLN A 57 10.47 -0.10 0.29
CA GLN A 57 9.82 1.10 -0.27
C GLN A 57 8.57 1.45 0.51
N CYS A 58 8.39 2.74 0.80
CA CYS A 58 7.22 3.23 1.53
C CYS A 58 5.93 3.00 0.74
N ALA A 59 5.97 3.19 -0.58
CA ALA A 59 4.83 2.95 -1.46
C ALA A 59 4.38 1.49 -1.45
N HIS A 60 5.30 0.52 -1.47
CA HIS A 60 4.95 -0.88 -1.29
C HIS A 60 4.29 -1.15 0.05
N GLY A 61 4.76 -0.51 1.13
CA GLY A 61 4.13 -0.61 2.44
C GLY A 61 2.69 -0.09 2.42
N MET A 62 2.47 1.12 1.92
CA MET A 62 1.13 1.71 1.81
C MET A 62 0.21 0.86 0.93
N ALA A 63 0.71 0.38 -0.22
CA ALA A 63 -0.04 -0.50 -1.10
C ALA A 63 -0.41 -1.84 -0.44
N LEU A 64 0.46 -2.41 0.41
CA LEU A 64 0.17 -3.60 1.21
C LEU A 64 -0.96 -3.37 2.21
N GLY A 65 -0.92 -2.26 2.95
CA GLY A 65 -2.00 -1.90 3.87
C GLY A 65 -3.35 -1.75 3.14
N ASN A 66 -3.34 -1.08 1.99
CA ASN A 66 -4.53 -0.92 1.15
C ASN A 66 -5.01 -2.26 0.56
N ALA A 67 -4.10 -3.12 0.10
CA ALA A 67 -4.44 -4.47 -0.39
C ALA A 67 -5.16 -5.30 0.69
N MET A 68 -4.67 -5.25 1.93
CA MET A 68 -5.31 -5.94 3.04
C MET A 68 -6.67 -5.33 3.39
N LYS A 69 -6.85 -4.00 3.32
CA LYS A 69 -8.18 -3.37 3.47
C LYS A 69 -9.17 -3.83 2.42
N ILE A 70 -8.73 -3.89 1.14
CA ILE A 70 -9.56 -4.42 0.05
C ILE A 70 -9.99 -5.84 0.37
N ALA A 71 -9.06 -6.71 0.77
CA ALA A 71 -9.37 -8.09 1.13
C ALA A 71 -10.34 -8.19 2.31
N CYS A 72 -10.12 -7.42 3.39
CA CYS A 72 -10.98 -7.41 4.56
C CYS A 72 -12.39 -6.88 4.28
N ASN A 73 -12.57 -6.05 3.25
CA ASN A 73 -13.86 -5.54 2.82
C ASN A 73 -14.53 -6.40 1.73
N ASN A 74 -13.85 -7.43 1.23
CA ASN A 74 -14.38 -8.29 0.18
C ASN A 74 -15.19 -9.46 0.76
N LYS A 75 -16.51 -9.42 0.59
CA LYS A 75 -17.43 -10.47 1.05
C LYS A 75 -17.28 -11.83 0.32
N HIS A 76 -16.50 -11.87 -0.74
CA HIS A 76 -16.25 -13.09 -1.53
C HIS A 76 -14.98 -13.84 -1.08
N LEU A 77 -14.29 -13.33 -0.05
CA LEU A 77 -13.11 -13.98 0.52
C LEU A 77 -13.43 -14.60 1.88
N GLY A 78 -13.45 -15.93 1.95
CA GLY A 78 -13.60 -16.68 3.18
C GLY A 78 -12.31 -17.30 3.67
N TYR A 79 -12.39 -18.10 4.74
CA TYR A 79 -11.26 -18.77 5.35
C TYR A 79 -11.46 -20.27 5.36
N ASP A 80 -10.62 -21.00 4.62
CA ASP A 80 -10.47 -22.44 4.74
C ASP A 80 -9.02 -22.87 4.44
N GLN A 81 -8.36 -23.56 5.38
CA GLN A 81 -6.99 -24.06 5.18
C GLN A 81 -6.90 -25.19 4.14
N SER A 82 -7.96 -25.95 3.93
CA SER A 82 -7.99 -27.02 2.91
C SER A 82 -8.10 -26.46 1.49
N ASN A 83 -8.66 -25.26 1.33
CA ASN A 83 -8.81 -24.56 0.04
C ASN A 83 -8.05 -23.22 -0.01
N ARG A 84 -6.99 -23.08 0.76
CA ARG A 84 -6.26 -21.83 1.02
C ARG A 84 -5.70 -21.09 -0.20
N LEU A 85 -5.54 -21.75 -1.32
CA LEU A 85 -4.92 -21.15 -2.52
C LEU A 85 -5.92 -20.53 -3.48
N GLY A 86 -7.21 -20.57 -3.21
CA GLY A 86 -8.24 -19.93 -4.03
C GLY A 86 -7.97 -18.44 -4.26
N VAL A 87 -7.60 -17.69 -3.21
CA VAL A 87 -7.25 -16.27 -3.30
C VAL A 87 -6.06 -15.98 -4.26
N ILE A 88 -5.17 -16.93 -4.46
CA ILE A 88 -4.03 -16.77 -5.40
C ILE A 88 -4.50 -16.83 -6.85
N SER A 89 -5.52 -17.67 -7.12
CA SER A 89 -6.10 -17.83 -8.46
C SER A 89 -7.03 -16.69 -8.84
N TYR A 90 -7.85 -16.24 -7.90
CA TYR A 90 -8.91 -15.25 -8.17
C TYR A 90 -8.54 -13.81 -7.77
N GLY A 91 -7.56 -13.63 -6.89
CA GLY A 91 -7.14 -12.31 -6.39
C GLY A 91 -7.97 -11.80 -5.21
N ILE A 92 -7.47 -10.73 -4.55
CA ILE A 92 -8.10 -10.17 -3.34
C ILE A 92 -9.35 -9.33 -3.61
N ASN A 93 -9.54 -8.87 -4.84
CA ASN A 93 -10.70 -8.07 -5.30
C ASN A 93 -11.69 -8.87 -6.15
N THR A 94 -11.65 -10.20 -6.04
CA THR A 94 -12.53 -11.09 -6.80
C THR A 94 -14.00 -10.87 -6.48
N THR A 95 -14.86 -11.14 -7.45
CA THR A 95 -16.31 -11.30 -7.29
C THR A 95 -16.73 -12.77 -7.20
N THR A 96 -15.78 -13.70 -7.35
CA THR A 96 -16.00 -15.14 -7.20
C THR A 96 -15.73 -15.53 -5.76
N ASN A 97 -16.66 -16.23 -5.14
CA ASN A 97 -16.49 -16.78 -3.79
C ASN A 97 -15.30 -17.73 -3.77
N THR A 98 -14.37 -17.48 -2.87
CA THR A 98 -13.12 -18.24 -2.75
C THR A 98 -12.57 -18.19 -1.33
N GLU A 99 -11.60 -19.05 -1.06
CA GLU A 99 -11.03 -19.22 0.26
C GLU A 99 -9.55 -18.84 0.32
N CYS A 100 -9.10 -18.51 1.54
CA CYS A 100 -7.71 -18.28 1.86
C CYS A 100 -7.39 -18.78 3.28
N ASP A 101 -6.11 -18.87 3.61
CA ASP A 101 -5.64 -18.85 4.99
C ASP A 101 -4.86 -17.56 5.27
N CYS A 102 -4.39 -17.37 6.50
CA CYS A 102 -3.65 -16.15 6.86
C CYS A 102 -2.39 -15.96 5.99
N SER A 103 -1.69 -17.03 5.61
CA SER A 103 -0.46 -16.96 4.84
C SER A 103 -0.71 -16.72 3.36
N SER A 104 -1.67 -17.41 2.76
CA SER A 104 -2.02 -17.21 1.35
C SER A 104 -2.64 -15.85 1.10
N LEU A 105 -3.42 -15.31 2.07
CA LEU A 105 -3.94 -13.95 1.98
C LEU A 105 -2.82 -12.91 1.96
N VAL A 106 -1.83 -13.04 2.87
CA VAL A 106 -0.65 -12.13 2.87
C VAL A 106 0.12 -12.24 1.55
N ARG A 107 0.32 -13.46 1.01
CA ARG A 107 0.94 -13.67 -0.31
C ARG A 107 0.16 -12.96 -1.42
N ALA A 108 -1.16 -13.08 -1.44
CA ALA A 108 -2.01 -12.43 -2.43
C ALA A 108 -1.93 -10.89 -2.32
N CYS A 109 -1.91 -10.34 -1.10
CA CYS A 109 -1.70 -8.91 -0.86
C CYS A 109 -0.33 -8.45 -1.34
N ILE A 110 0.75 -9.23 -1.11
CA ILE A 110 2.09 -8.89 -1.60
C ILE A 110 2.09 -8.86 -3.14
N LYS A 111 1.53 -9.89 -3.79
CA LYS A 111 1.42 -9.94 -5.25
C LYS A 111 0.63 -8.76 -5.81
N TYR A 112 -0.50 -8.42 -5.20
CA TYR A 112 -1.32 -7.27 -5.60
C TYR A 112 -0.57 -5.94 -5.46
N ALA A 113 0.10 -5.73 -4.32
CA ALA A 113 0.77 -4.48 -3.99
C ALA A 113 2.09 -4.26 -4.74
N THR A 114 2.79 -5.33 -5.14
CA THR A 114 4.15 -5.24 -5.68
C THR A 114 4.30 -5.82 -7.08
N GLY A 115 3.26 -6.48 -7.60
CA GLY A 115 3.32 -7.25 -8.85
C GLY A 115 4.12 -8.55 -8.76
N LYS A 116 4.80 -8.82 -7.62
CA LYS A 116 5.68 -9.98 -7.45
C LYS A 116 5.04 -11.03 -6.57
N ASP A 117 4.87 -12.24 -7.09
CA ASP A 117 4.50 -13.40 -6.29
C ASP A 117 5.74 -13.95 -5.58
N VAL A 118 5.72 -13.95 -4.24
CA VAL A 118 6.83 -14.43 -3.41
C VAL A 118 6.87 -15.95 -3.26
N GLY A 119 5.90 -16.65 -3.84
CA GLY A 119 5.77 -18.11 -3.74
C GLY A 119 4.95 -18.55 -2.53
N ASN A 120 4.68 -19.87 -2.48
CA ASN A 120 3.86 -20.45 -1.41
C ASN A 120 4.64 -20.51 -0.10
N PHE A 121 3.98 -20.11 1.00
CA PHE A 121 4.53 -20.21 2.35
C PHE A 121 3.42 -20.46 3.38
N THR A 122 3.86 -20.88 4.56
CA THR A 122 3.09 -20.93 5.81
C THR A 122 3.76 -20.02 6.84
N THR A 123 3.18 -19.88 8.02
CA THR A 123 3.78 -19.06 9.09
C THR A 123 5.16 -19.55 9.54
N ASP A 124 5.48 -20.83 9.36
CA ASP A 124 6.77 -21.43 9.74
C ASP A 124 7.95 -20.90 8.89
N ASN A 125 7.72 -20.65 7.60
CA ASN A 125 8.75 -20.22 6.66
C ASN A 125 8.49 -18.82 6.06
N ALA A 126 7.50 -18.09 6.54
CA ALA A 126 7.10 -16.79 6.02
C ALA A 126 8.27 -15.78 5.99
N VAL A 127 9.01 -15.67 7.10
CA VAL A 127 10.17 -14.75 7.21
C VAL A 127 11.21 -15.02 6.12
N THR A 128 11.55 -16.29 5.93
CA THR A 128 12.55 -16.69 4.93
C THR A 128 12.04 -16.49 3.51
N THR A 129 10.79 -16.89 3.23
CA THR A 129 10.22 -16.83 1.89
C THR A 129 9.99 -15.38 1.45
N ILE A 130 9.39 -14.55 2.32
CA ILE A 130 9.18 -13.12 2.05
C ILE A 130 10.52 -12.40 1.92
N GLY A 131 11.50 -12.70 2.78
CA GLY A 131 12.83 -12.09 2.76
C GLY A 131 13.60 -12.36 1.46
N LYS A 132 13.49 -13.56 0.87
CA LYS A 132 14.11 -13.92 -0.42
C LYS A 132 13.60 -13.09 -1.60
N SER A 133 12.45 -12.45 -1.48
CA SER A 133 11.90 -11.59 -2.55
C SER A 133 12.77 -10.36 -2.86
N GLY A 134 13.56 -9.90 -1.89
CA GLY A 134 14.34 -8.66 -1.98
C GLY A 134 13.53 -7.38 -1.75
N LEU A 135 12.21 -7.48 -1.62
CA LEU A 135 11.28 -6.35 -1.45
C LEU A 135 11.19 -5.84 0.00
N PHE A 136 11.62 -6.65 0.95
CA PHE A 136 11.46 -6.40 2.37
C PHE A 136 12.81 -6.30 3.09
N ASP A 137 12.84 -5.56 4.17
CA ASP A 137 13.96 -5.52 5.11
C ASP A 137 14.05 -6.83 5.89
N LYS A 138 15.20 -7.05 6.56
CA LYS A 138 15.36 -8.17 7.48
C LYS A 138 14.31 -8.09 8.59
N ALA A 139 13.64 -9.21 8.86
CA ALA A 139 12.66 -9.28 9.95
C ALA A 139 13.28 -8.90 11.29
N ILE A 140 12.53 -8.13 12.08
CA ILE A 140 12.94 -7.68 13.41
C ILE A 140 11.95 -8.18 14.45
N VAL A 141 12.42 -8.42 15.69
CA VAL A 141 11.55 -8.85 16.78
C VAL A 141 10.64 -7.70 17.18
N TYR A 142 9.34 -7.97 17.25
CA TYR A 142 8.37 -7.01 17.76
C TYR A 142 8.62 -6.65 19.23
N LYS A 143 8.54 -5.36 19.56
CA LYS A 143 8.59 -4.83 20.92
C LYS A 143 7.38 -3.91 21.14
N ALA A 144 6.83 -3.90 22.36
CA ALA A 144 5.60 -3.16 22.69
C ALA A 144 5.64 -1.65 22.39
N ASN A 145 6.81 -1.02 22.46
CA ASN A 145 7.01 0.41 22.18
C ASN A 145 7.41 0.71 20.72
N MET A 146 7.43 -0.32 19.87
CA MET A 146 7.80 -0.16 18.45
C MET A 146 6.69 0.53 17.67
N LYS A 147 7.06 1.47 16.80
CA LYS A 147 6.13 2.01 15.79
C LYS A 147 5.86 0.94 14.74
N ILE A 148 4.58 0.62 14.55
CA ILE A 148 4.09 -0.24 13.47
C ILE A 148 3.52 0.67 12.40
N TYR A 149 4.02 0.49 11.18
CA TYR A 149 3.63 1.30 10.03
C TYR A 149 2.60 0.58 9.17
N THR A 150 1.78 1.35 8.47
CA THR A 150 0.87 0.79 7.46
C THR A 150 1.66 -0.07 6.48
N GLY A 151 1.20 -1.31 6.26
CA GLY A 151 1.84 -2.32 5.42
C GLY A 151 2.92 -3.16 6.10
N ASP A 152 3.24 -2.92 7.39
CA ASP A 152 4.08 -3.87 8.14
C ASP A 152 3.38 -5.22 8.23
N ILE A 153 4.10 -6.29 7.87
CA ILE A 153 3.65 -7.67 8.03
C ILE A 153 4.08 -8.14 9.41
N ILE A 154 3.15 -8.66 10.20
CA ILE A 154 3.43 -9.19 11.54
C ILE A 154 3.15 -10.69 11.53
N VAL A 155 4.17 -11.50 11.87
CA VAL A 155 4.12 -12.95 11.87
C VAL A 155 4.63 -13.52 13.19
N THR A 156 4.01 -14.57 13.69
CA THR A 156 4.46 -15.27 14.90
C THR A 156 5.86 -15.86 14.73
N GLN A 157 6.66 -15.88 15.81
CA GLN A 157 8.01 -16.48 15.82
C GLN A 157 8.00 -18.01 15.72
N SER A 158 6.86 -18.63 16.00
CA SER A 158 6.58 -20.04 15.79
C SER A 158 5.35 -20.19 14.90
N LYS A 159 5.02 -21.41 14.49
CA LYS A 159 3.77 -21.68 13.76
C LYS A 159 2.57 -21.02 14.47
N GLY A 160 1.75 -20.27 13.74
CA GLY A 160 0.60 -19.61 14.36
C GLY A 160 -0.15 -18.69 13.41
N HIS A 161 0.21 -17.43 13.34
CA HIS A 161 -0.58 -16.44 12.63
C HIS A 161 0.27 -15.37 11.93
N ILE A 162 -0.32 -14.75 10.90
CA ILE A 162 0.29 -13.66 10.14
C ILE A 162 -0.80 -12.69 9.70
N GLY A 163 -0.48 -11.40 9.63
CA GLY A 163 -1.36 -10.36 9.12
C GLY A 163 -0.58 -9.14 8.65
N ILE A 164 -1.29 -8.15 8.10
CA ILE A 164 -0.73 -6.90 7.60
C ILE A 164 -1.37 -5.73 8.34
N CYS A 165 -0.57 -4.76 8.77
CA CYS A 165 -1.05 -3.52 9.34
C CYS A 165 -1.81 -2.71 8.28
N THR A 166 -3.09 -2.45 8.53
CA THR A 166 -3.95 -1.67 7.63
C THR A 166 -3.92 -0.18 7.94
N ASP A 167 -3.84 0.16 9.22
CA ASP A 167 -3.82 1.53 9.72
C ASP A 167 -2.78 1.63 10.82
N GLY A 168 -1.59 2.07 10.46
CA GLY A 168 -0.46 2.28 11.33
C GLY A 168 0.12 3.69 11.17
N TYR A 169 1.33 3.89 11.68
CA TYR A 169 2.06 5.13 11.42
C TYR A 169 2.37 5.25 9.92
N SER A 170 2.35 6.48 9.42
CA SER A 170 2.85 6.77 8.06
C SER A 170 4.38 6.77 8.05
N ARG A 171 4.96 6.25 6.97
CA ARG A 171 6.39 6.41 6.69
C ARG A 171 6.55 7.57 5.71
N GLN A 172 7.54 8.42 5.98
CA GLN A 172 7.98 9.36 4.95
C GLN A 172 8.87 8.62 3.96
N THR A 173 8.61 8.83 2.68
CA THR A 173 9.46 8.27 1.65
C THR A 173 10.69 9.14 1.44
N THR A 174 11.87 8.53 1.45
CA THR A 174 13.14 9.18 1.07
C THR A 174 13.48 8.94 -0.39
N SER A 175 12.78 8.03 -1.04
CA SER A 175 13.01 7.67 -2.45
C SER A 175 12.47 8.70 -3.43
N LEU A 176 11.63 9.65 -2.99
CA LEU A 176 11.14 10.77 -3.80
C LEU A 176 12.06 11.99 -3.79
N VAL A 177 13.24 11.86 -3.20
CA VAL A 177 14.28 12.91 -3.27
C VAL A 177 15.19 12.64 -4.46
N LYS A 178 15.33 13.65 -5.35
CA LYS A 178 16.25 13.61 -6.48
C LYS A 178 17.00 14.94 -6.60
N ASN A 179 18.33 14.87 -6.65
CA ASN A 179 19.20 16.05 -6.67
C ASN A 179 18.92 17.04 -5.52
N GLY A 180 18.64 16.52 -4.32
CA GLY A 180 18.33 17.34 -3.13
C GLY A 180 16.89 17.86 -3.06
N VAL A 181 16.08 17.71 -4.10
CA VAL A 181 14.68 18.16 -4.16
C VAL A 181 13.74 17.03 -3.74
N ASN A 182 12.85 17.30 -2.78
CA ASN A 182 11.83 16.34 -2.33
C ASN A 182 10.55 16.47 -3.17
N TYR A 183 10.37 15.59 -4.13
CA TYR A 183 9.16 15.55 -4.97
C TYR A 183 7.93 14.92 -4.30
N GLY A 184 8.07 14.42 -3.07
CA GLY A 184 6.94 13.94 -2.27
C GLY A 184 5.88 15.02 -1.99
N HIS A 185 6.20 16.30 -2.18
CA HIS A 185 5.24 17.41 -2.13
C HIS A 185 4.21 17.36 -3.28
N VAL A 186 4.60 16.82 -4.46
CA VAL A 186 3.78 16.84 -5.68
C VAL A 186 3.53 15.45 -6.28
N LEU A 187 4.17 14.41 -5.75
CA LEU A 187 4.03 13.03 -6.23
C LEU A 187 3.65 12.09 -5.09
N ASP A 188 2.55 11.37 -5.26
CA ASP A 188 2.21 10.16 -4.53
C ASP A 188 2.35 8.98 -5.49
N PRO A 189 3.34 8.09 -5.32
CA PRO A 189 3.59 6.99 -6.25
C PRO A 189 2.42 6.02 -6.38
N ILE A 190 1.62 5.82 -5.30
CA ILE A 190 0.46 4.93 -5.34
C ILE A 190 -0.64 5.55 -6.19
N TYR A 191 -0.99 6.80 -5.89
CA TYR A 191 -1.98 7.55 -6.67
C TYR A 191 -1.57 7.62 -8.14
N TYR A 192 -0.30 7.97 -8.41
CA TYR A 192 0.22 8.11 -9.76
C TYR A 192 0.15 6.79 -10.55
N ALA A 193 0.52 5.66 -9.93
CA ALA A 193 0.39 4.34 -10.55
C ALA A 193 -1.08 3.92 -10.74
N ASP A 194 -1.94 4.15 -9.75
CA ASP A 194 -3.35 3.76 -9.81
C ASP A 194 -4.14 4.54 -10.88
N CYS A 195 -3.79 5.82 -11.08
CA CYS A 195 -4.38 6.65 -12.14
C CYS A 195 -3.81 6.38 -13.55
N ASN A 196 -2.68 5.64 -13.64
CA ASN A 196 -2.01 5.36 -14.90
C ASN A 196 -1.75 3.84 -15.06
N PRO A 197 -2.73 3.06 -15.58
CA PRO A 197 -2.63 1.60 -15.66
C PRO A 197 -1.41 1.09 -16.44
N ASP A 198 -0.94 1.81 -17.43
CA ASP A 198 0.28 1.53 -18.19
C ASP A 198 1.52 1.55 -17.29
N LEU A 199 1.63 2.54 -16.43
CA LEU A 199 2.74 2.67 -15.47
C LEU A 199 2.63 1.63 -14.35
N LYS A 200 1.42 1.37 -13.87
CA LYS A 200 1.18 0.32 -12.89
C LYS A 200 1.58 -1.05 -13.41
N ASN A 201 1.27 -1.35 -14.68
CA ASN A 201 1.67 -2.60 -15.32
C ASN A 201 3.18 -2.69 -15.53
N ALA A 202 3.85 -1.59 -15.90
CA ALA A 202 5.29 -1.56 -16.17
C ALA A 202 6.15 -1.52 -14.91
N PHE A 203 5.74 -0.78 -13.88
CA PHE A 203 6.56 -0.44 -12.72
C PHE A 203 5.97 -0.89 -11.38
N GLY A 204 4.70 -1.32 -11.33
CA GLY A 204 4.00 -1.52 -10.07
C GLY A 204 3.99 -0.24 -9.25
N TYR A 205 4.35 -0.35 -7.97
CA TYR A 205 4.50 0.79 -7.05
C TYR A 205 5.98 1.06 -6.72
N ASP A 206 6.89 0.86 -7.70
CA ASP A 206 8.30 1.19 -7.55
C ASP A 206 8.49 2.71 -7.54
N GLU A 207 8.72 3.27 -6.36
CA GLU A 207 8.82 4.73 -6.13
C GLU A 207 9.88 5.39 -7.02
N ALA A 208 11.04 4.75 -7.19
CA ALA A 208 12.14 5.33 -7.96
C ALA A 208 11.82 5.38 -9.46
N LYS A 209 11.21 4.33 -10.00
CA LYS A 209 10.80 4.28 -11.39
C LYS A 209 9.65 5.24 -11.67
N LEU A 210 8.66 5.31 -10.77
CA LEU A 210 7.53 6.23 -10.89
C LEU A 210 7.99 7.68 -10.80
N LEU A 211 8.91 8.03 -9.87
CA LEU A 211 9.51 9.35 -9.79
C LEU A 211 10.28 9.70 -11.09
N ASN A 212 11.10 8.78 -11.59
CA ASN A 212 11.84 9.02 -12.83
C ASN A 212 10.89 9.27 -14.01
N HIS A 213 9.83 8.45 -14.15
CA HIS A 213 8.83 8.65 -15.19
C HIS A 213 8.11 10.01 -15.02
N PHE A 214 7.67 10.32 -13.78
CA PHE A 214 7.01 11.60 -13.50
C PHE A 214 7.88 12.79 -13.93
N LEU A 215 9.15 12.82 -13.54
CA LEU A 215 10.06 13.94 -13.86
C LEU A 215 10.43 14.02 -15.34
N GLN A 216 10.50 12.88 -16.02
CA GLN A 216 10.89 12.83 -17.43
C GLN A 216 9.73 13.13 -18.37
N PHE A 217 8.52 12.70 -18.00
CA PHE A 217 7.33 12.76 -18.87
C PHE A 217 6.12 13.36 -18.13
N GLY A 218 5.65 12.73 -17.06
CA GLY A 218 4.35 12.98 -16.47
C GLY A 218 4.10 14.42 -15.98
N CYS A 219 5.13 15.09 -15.46
CA CYS A 219 5.01 16.50 -15.04
C CYS A 219 4.82 17.48 -16.22
N ASN A 220 5.02 17.03 -17.46
CA ASN A 220 4.80 17.78 -18.69
C ASN A 220 3.59 17.26 -19.49
N GLU A 221 2.77 16.42 -18.89
CA GLU A 221 1.55 15.88 -19.50
C GLU A 221 0.32 16.32 -18.71
N SER A 222 -0.60 17.02 -19.34
CA SER A 222 -1.80 17.59 -18.67
C SER A 222 -2.76 16.54 -18.09
N SER A 223 -2.65 15.28 -18.51
CA SER A 223 -3.50 14.19 -18.07
C SER A 223 -2.90 13.34 -16.93
N ARG A 224 -1.63 13.55 -16.58
CA ARG A 224 -0.91 12.72 -15.59
C ARG A 224 -0.60 13.48 -14.32
N TRP A 225 -1.55 13.44 -13.38
CA TRP A 225 -1.42 14.10 -12.08
C TRP A 225 -0.57 13.28 -11.12
N GLY A 226 0.43 13.91 -10.50
CA GLY A 226 1.29 13.26 -9.52
C GLY A 226 0.61 12.98 -8.18
N LYS A 227 -0.37 13.82 -7.80
CA LYS A 227 -1.21 13.69 -6.60
C LYS A 227 -2.67 13.98 -6.92
N THR A 228 -3.57 13.74 -5.94
CA THR A 228 -4.95 14.20 -6.03
C THR A 228 -4.99 15.73 -6.17
N ILE A 229 -5.93 16.23 -6.96
CA ILE A 229 -6.09 17.69 -7.18
C ILE A 229 -6.47 18.43 -5.89
N SER A 230 -6.99 17.73 -4.87
CA SER A 230 -7.23 18.27 -3.54
C SER A 230 -5.97 18.41 -2.69
N ASP A 231 -4.88 17.74 -3.04
CA ASP A 231 -3.60 17.82 -2.33
C ASP A 231 -2.63 18.79 -3.01
N PHE A 232 -2.59 18.75 -4.35
CA PHE A 232 -1.80 19.67 -5.16
C PHE A 232 -2.34 19.76 -6.59
N ASN A 233 -2.66 20.97 -7.03
CA ASN A 233 -3.12 21.27 -8.39
C ASN A 233 -2.17 22.27 -9.05
N VAL A 234 -1.37 21.81 -10.02
CA VAL A 234 -0.40 22.66 -10.72
C VAL A 234 -1.06 23.82 -11.49
N GLN A 235 -2.30 23.64 -11.98
CA GLN A 235 -3.04 24.71 -12.67
C GLN A 235 -3.43 25.83 -11.70
N VAL A 236 -3.91 25.46 -10.49
CA VAL A 236 -4.21 26.44 -9.43
C VAL A 236 -2.93 27.11 -8.97
N TYR A 237 -1.86 26.34 -8.75
CA TYR A 237 -0.57 26.88 -8.35
C TYR A 237 -0.03 27.91 -9.36
N ALA A 238 -0.03 27.58 -10.66
CA ALA A 238 0.44 28.46 -11.70
C ALA A 238 -0.44 29.72 -11.84
N SER A 239 -1.76 29.57 -11.88
CA SER A 239 -2.69 30.71 -12.08
C SER A 239 -2.72 31.70 -10.92
N HIS A 240 -2.36 31.26 -9.70
CA HIS A 240 -2.29 32.10 -8.50
C HIS A 240 -0.85 32.53 -8.16
N SER A 241 0.10 32.33 -9.09
CA SER A 241 1.51 32.74 -8.93
C SER A 241 1.94 33.61 -10.13
N PRO A 242 1.48 34.88 -10.25
CA PRO A 242 1.76 35.73 -11.40
C PRO A 242 3.25 36.02 -11.59
N ASP A 243 4.02 36.05 -10.51
CA ASP A 243 5.48 36.17 -10.53
C ASP A 243 6.14 35.01 -11.27
N LEU A 244 5.63 33.77 -11.03
CA LEU A 244 6.14 32.57 -11.71
C LEU A 244 5.73 32.53 -13.17
N VAL A 245 4.51 33.02 -13.47
CA VAL A 245 4.05 33.16 -14.87
C VAL A 245 4.94 34.14 -15.63
N GLN A 246 5.40 35.19 -14.99
CA GLN A 246 6.32 36.14 -15.59
C GLN A 246 7.70 35.51 -15.92
N VAL A 247 8.16 34.59 -15.08
CA VAL A 247 9.47 33.90 -15.24
C VAL A 247 9.39 32.69 -16.16
N PHE A 248 8.35 31.85 -15.99
CA PHE A 248 8.25 30.52 -16.64
C PHE A 248 7.28 30.53 -17.85
N GLY A 249 6.56 31.60 -18.07
CA GLY A 249 5.43 31.66 -18.99
C GLY A 249 4.18 31.01 -18.38
N ALA A 250 3.00 31.33 -18.93
CA ALA A 250 1.76 30.69 -18.49
C ALA A 250 1.84 29.14 -18.63
N LEU A 251 1.25 28.40 -17.68
CA LEU A 251 1.17 26.94 -17.80
C LEU A 251 0.38 26.60 -19.08
N LYS A 252 1.01 25.84 -19.95
CA LYS A 252 0.41 25.45 -21.23
C LYS A 252 -0.70 24.41 -21.02
N SER A 253 -1.71 24.47 -21.87
CA SER A 253 -2.87 23.56 -21.79
C SER A 253 -2.52 22.07 -21.99
N ASP A 254 -1.45 21.79 -22.76
CA ASP A 254 -0.90 20.45 -22.95
C ASP A 254 -0.01 19.97 -21.79
N GLY A 255 0.33 20.88 -20.86
CA GLY A 255 1.21 20.60 -19.73
C GLY A 255 2.71 20.69 -20.03
N SER A 256 3.14 20.95 -21.28
CA SER A 256 4.54 20.80 -21.74
C SER A 256 5.57 21.66 -21.00
N ASN A 257 5.16 22.63 -20.18
CA ASN A 257 6.05 23.38 -19.27
C ASN A 257 5.72 23.18 -17.79
N GLY A 258 5.02 22.11 -17.44
CA GLY A 258 4.61 21.84 -16.05
C GLY A 258 5.79 21.58 -15.11
N PHE A 259 6.86 20.97 -15.59
CA PHE A 259 8.04 20.62 -14.78
C PHE A 259 8.58 21.78 -13.96
N VAL A 260 8.68 23.00 -14.53
CA VAL A 260 9.25 24.15 -13.80
C VAL A 260 8.38 24.58 -12.63
N TYR A 261 7.04 24.45 -12.75
CA TYR A 261 6.10 24.74 -11.67
C TYR A 261 6.16 23.68 -10.56
N TYR A 262 6.18 22.40 -10.93
CA TYR A 262 6.33 21.31 -9.97
C TYR A 262 7.66 21.42 -9.20
N LYS A 263 8.75 21.68 -9.91
CA LYS A 263 10.08 21.85 -9.32
C LYS A 263 10.12 23.05 -8.38
N HIS A 264 9.63 24.22 -8.81
CA HIS A 264 9.59 25.42 -7.97
C HIS A 264 8.81 25.18 -6.69
N TYR A 265 7.64 24.51 -6.79
CA TYR A 265 6.86 24.19 -5.60
C TYR A 265 7.65 23.31 -4.63
N CYS A 266 8.35 22.30 -5.12
CA CYS A 266 9.15 21.38 -4.27
C CYS A 266 10.37 22.06 -3.65
N GLU A 267 10.98 23.03 -4.33
CA GLU A 267 12.17 23.75 -3.83
C GLU A 267 11.80 24.91 -2.89
N PHE A 268 10.76 25.64 -3.20
CA PHE A 268 10.43 26.91 -2.54
C PHE A 268 8.96 27.03 -2.13
N GLY A 269 8.04 26.83 -3.10
CA GLY A 269 6.64 27.18 -2.99
C GLY A 269 5.88 26.50 -1.84
N HIS A 270 6.29 25.30 -1.42
CA HIS A 270 5.68 24.60 -0.29
C HIS A 270 5.91 25.30 1.06
N ASN A 271 6.92 26.18 1.16
CA ASN A 271 7.20 27.02 2.33
C ASN A 271 6.67 28.45 2.20
N GLU A 272 6.13 28.82 1.03
CA GLU A 272 5.69 30.19 0.73
C GLU A 272 4.19 30.39 0.91
N ASN A 273 3.45 29.43 1.46
CA ASN A 273 1.99 29.45 1.63
C ASN A 273 1.23 29.81 0.34
N ARG A 274 1.75 29.44 -0.83
CA ARG A 274 1.09 29.69 -2.11
C ARG A 274 -0.12 28.76 -2.27
N ARG A 275 -1.14 29.29 -2.94
CA ARG A 275 -2.36 28.51 -3.20
C ARG A 275 -2.08 27.36 -4.16
N THR A 276 -2.54 26.16 -3.78
CA THR A 276 -2.32 24.90 -4.53
C THR A 276 -3.61 24.13 -4.81
N VAL A 277 -4.73 24.56 -4.22
CA VAL A 277 -6.06 23.91 -4.32
C VAL A 277 -7.16 24.96 -4.29
#